data_cffa6d8a78fd1006d3d97517ddcc490d
#
_entry.id   cffa6d8a78fd1006d3d97517ddcc490d
#
_cell.length_a   1.000
_cell.length_b   1.000
_cell.length_c   1.000
_cell.angle_alpha   90.00
_cell.angle_beta   90.00
_cell.angle_gamma   90.00
#
_symmetry.space_group_name_H-M   'P 1'
#
loop_
_entity.id
_entity.type
_entity.pdbx_description
1 polymer ?
#
loop_
_entity_poly.entity_id
_entity_poly.type
_entity_poly.pdbx_seq_one_letter_code
_entity_poly.pdbx_strand_id
1 'polypeptide(L)'
;MENTNEMKIIFDSRPENEGLARVAVAAFCTQLNPTLEEVADLKTAVSEAVTNCIIHAYEGKVQKIEVLCRMRERTLWVDVADTGIGIRDISKAMEPLFTTKPEKDRSGMGFTFMEAFMDEVTVDSQVGKGTTVHMKKTIGR
;
A
#
# COMPACT_ATOMS: atom_id res chain seq x y z
N MET A 1 -13.87 19.25 -18.57
CA MET A 1 -13.07 18.01 -18.59
C MET A 1 -12.62 17.67 -17.16
N GLU A 2 -12.86 16.45 -16.74
CA GLU A 2 -12.43 16.03 -15.43
C GLU A 2 -10.91 15.81 -15.41
N ASN A 3 -10.27 16.21 -14.33
CA ASN A 3 -8.83 16.00 -14.15
C ASN A 3 -8.60 14.63 -13.54
N THR A 4 -8.58 13.60 -14.38
CA THR A 4 -8.41 12.21 -13.97
C THR A 4 -7.19 11.59 -14.64
N ASN A 5 -6.54 10.66 -13.94
CA ASN A 5 -5.43 9.90 -14.47
C ASN A 5 -5.32 8.57 -13.74
N GLU A 6 -4.74 7.59 -14.40
CA GLU A 6 -4.63 6.24 -13.84
C GLU A 6 -3.33 5.59 -14.28
N MET A 7 -2.73 4.86 -13.35
CA MET A 7 -1.51 4.08 -13.61
C MET A 7 -1.62 2.75 -12.88
N LYS A 8 -1.25 1.68 -13.55
CA LYS A 8 -1.16 0.35 -12.92
C LYS A 8 0.23 -0.21 -13.16
N ILE A 9 0.86 -0.71 -12.10
CA ILE A 9 2.13 -1.43 -12.22
C ILE A 9 1.97 -2.82 -11.62
N ILE A 10 2.64 -3.79 -12.23
CA ILE A 10 2.65 -5.18 -11.78
C ILE A 10 4.13 -5.58 -11.67
N PHE A 11 4.50 -6.15 -10.53
CA PHE A 11 5.89 -6.54 -10.30
C PHE A 11 5.96 -7.77 -9.40
N ASP A 12 7.13 -8.40 -9.42
CA ASP A 12 7.37 -9.58 -8.57
C ASP A 12 7.57 -9.15 -7.11
N SER A 13 7.10 -9.99 -6.18
CA SER A 13 7.14 -9.70 -4.75
C SER A 13 8.54 -9.88 -4.16
N ARG A 14 9.53 -9.28 -4.80
CA ARG A 14 10.91 -9.27 -4.32
C ARG A 14 11.15 -8.04 -3.46
N PRO A 15 11.93 -8.16 -2.37
CA PRO A 15 12.20 -7.00 -1.49
C PRO A 15 12.75 -5.79 -2.25
N GLU A 16 13.55 -6.02 -3.30
CA GLU A 16 14.12 -4.94 -4.12
C GLU A 16 13.05 -4.09 -4.80
N ASN A 17 11.88 -4.67 -5.07
CA ASN A 17 10.80 -3.97 -5.78
C ASN A 17 9.93 -3.09 -4.89
N GLU A 18 10.12 -3.15 -3.57
CA GLU A 18 9.44 -2.23 -2.66
C GLU A 18 9.84 -0.78 -2.97
N GLY A 19 11.13 -0.54 -3.15
CA GLY A 19 11.62 0.79 -3.51
C GLY A 19 11.10 1.27 -4.85
N LEU A 20 11.01 0.38 -5.84
CA LEU A 20 10.44 0.71 -7.14
C LEU A 20 8.99 1.16 -7.02
N ALA A 21 8.18 0.42 -6.28
CA ALA A 21 6.77 0.76 -6.09
C ALA A 21 6.60 2.12 -5.42
N ARG A 22 7.35 2.36 -4.35
CA ARG A 22 7.33 3.61 -3.61
C ARG A 22 7.66 4.81 -4.50
N VAL A 23 8.71 4.70 -5.30
CA VAL A 23 9.12 5.77 -6.19
C VAL A 23 8.11 6.01 -7.30
N ALA A 24 7.58 4.93 -7.89
CA ALA A 24 6.59 5.03 -8.97
C ALA A 24 5.32 5.76 -8.50
N VAL A 25 4.81 5.40 -7.32
CA VAL A 25 3.61 6.04 -6.77
C VAL A 25 3.88 7.50 -6.42
N ALA A 26 5.04 7.79 -5.84
CA ALA A 26 5.44 9.17 -5.54
C ALA A 26 5.53 10.01 -6.81
N ALA A 27 6.13 9.46 -7.87
CA ALA A 27 6.22 10.15 -9.15
C ALA A 27 4.84 10.46 -9.73
N PHE A 28 3.92 9.51 -9.66
CA PHE A 28 2.53 9.72 -10.10
C PHE A 28 1.87 10.86 -9.31
N CYS A 29 2.08 10.88 -8.00
CA CYS A 29 1.51 11.91 -7.11
C CYS A 29 2.03 13.31 -7.40
N THR A 30 3.23 13.46 -7.99
CA THR A 30 3.80 14.79 -8.26
C THR A 30 2.92 15.65 -9.16
N GLN A 31 2.04 15.03 -9.96
CA GLN A 31 1.10 15.76 -10.80
C GLN A 31 0.12 16.62 -9.99
N LEU A 32 -0.05 16.35 -8.71
CA LEU A 32 -0.92 17.10 -7.81
C LEU A 32 -0.17 18.15 -6.96
N ASN A 33 1.10 18.39 -7.26
CA ASN A 33 1.94 19.35 -6.53
C ASN A 33 1.90 19.15 -5.01
N PRO A 34 2.27 17.96 -4.54
CA PRO A 34 2.25 17.66 -3.10
C PRO A 34 3.36 18.41 -2.36
N THR A 35 3.18 18.57 -1.03
CA THR A 35 4.28 18.99 -0.17
C THR A 35 5.28 17.85 0.00
N LEU A 36 6.47 18.16 0.49
CA LEU A 36 7.47 17.13 0.81
C LEU A 36 6.95 16.16 1.87
N GLU A 37 6.20 16.66 2.84
CA GLU A 37 5.60 15.85 3.89
C GLU A 37 4.57 14.88 3.30
N GLU A 38 3.70 15.37 2.40
CA GLU A 38 2.72 14.52 1.74
C GLU A 38 3.37 13.41 0.94
N VAL A 39 4.46 13.71 0.23
CA VAL A 39 5.22 12.70 -0.53
C VAL A 39 5.84 11.67 0.42
N ALA A 40 6.46 12.12 1.51
CA ALA A 40 7.07 11.22 2.49
C ALA A 40 6.04 10.29 3.12
N ASP A 41 4.89 10.84 3.50
CA ASP A 41 3.79 10.06 4.08
C ASP A 41 3.27 9.00 3.11
N LEU A 42 3.08 9.40 1.86
CA LEU A 42 2.63 8.48 0.81
C LEU A 42 3.63 7.35 0.58
N LYS A 43 4.91 7.68 0.49
CA LYS A 43 5.97 6.68 0.31
C LYS A 43 5.97 5.67 1.44
N THR A 44 5.83 6.13 2.68
CA THR A 44 5.81 5.24 3.84
C THR A 44 4.61 4.30 3.79
N ALA A 45 3.43 4.84 3.49
CA ALA A 45 2.21 4.03 3.41
C ALA A 45 2.32 2.94 2.33
N VAL A 46 2.82 3.31 1.15
CA VAL A 46 3.01 2.36 0.04
C VAL A 46 4.03 1.28 0.40
N SER A 47 5.15 1.69 1.03
CA SER A 47 6.19 0.75 1.47
C SER A 47 5.62 -0.29 2.43
N GLU A 48 4.81 0.14 3.39
CA GLU A 48 4.20 -0.77 4.36
C GLU A 48 3.23 -1.74 3.69
N ALA A 49 2.41 -1.25 2.75
CA ALA A 49 1.46 -2.10 2.04
C ALA A 49 2.17 -3.16 1.19
N VAL A 50 3.23 -2.77 0.47
CA VAL A 50 4.01 -3.70 -0.36
C VAL A 50 4.78 -4.70 0.51
N THR A 51 5.37 -4.25 1.62
CA THR A 51 6.08 -5.13 2.55
C THR A 51 5.14 -6.20 3.12
N ASN A 52 3.90 -5.82 3.43
CA ASN A 52 2.91 -6.80 3.90
C ASN A 52 2.64 -7.88 2.86
N CYS A 53 2.59 -7.53 1.57
CA CYS A 53 2.44 -8.52 0.52
C CYS A 53 3.62 -9.49 0.49
N ILE A 54 4.84 -8.97 0.57
CA ILE A 54 6.06 -9.76 0.47
C ILE A 54 6.21 -10.71 1.66
N ILE A 55 6.06 -10.19 2.87
CA ILE A 55 6.33 -10.94 4.10
C ILE A 55 5.16 -11.82 4.52
N HIS A 56 3.95 -11.25 4.55
CA HIS A 56 2.80 -11.93 5.13
C HIS A 56 1.94 -12.65 4.11
N ALA A 57 1.60 -12.01 3.01
CA ALA A 57 0.70 -12.61 2.02
C ALA A 57 1.36 -13.77 1.27
N TYR A 58 2.59 -13.58 0.84
CA TYR A 58 3.31 -14.56 0.03
C TYR A 58 4.34 -15.38 0.81
N GLU A 59 4.58 -15.02 2.06
CA GLU A 59 5.46 -15.77 2.96
C GLU A 59 6.84 -16.04 2.37
N GLY A 60 7.38 -15.05 1.63
CA GLY A 60 8.69 -15.15 1.00
C GLY A 60 8.71 -15.78 -0.38
N LYS A 61 7.58 -16.32 -0.85
CA LYS A 61 7.48 -16.84 -2.22
C LYS A 61 7.32 -15.66 -3.18
N VAL A 62 7.92 -15.80 -4.37
CA VAL A 62 7.85 -14.74 -5.38
C VAL A 62 6.59 -14.92 -6.23
N GLN A 63 5.68 -13.97 -6.13
CA GLN A 63 4.46 -13.90 -6.93
C GLN A 63 4.23 -12.45 -7.35
N LYS A 64 3.09 -12.14 -7.94
CA LYS A 64 2.84 -10.80 -8.46
C LYS A 64 2.13 -9.91 -7.45
N ILE A 65 2.55 -8.66 -7.42
CA ILE A 65 1.86 -7.59 -6.69
C ILE A 65 1.40 -6.58 -7.73
N GLU A 66 0.16 -6.11 -7.59
CA GLU A 66 -0.39 -5.07 -8.46
C GLU A 66 -0.62 -3.81 -7.64
N VAL A 67 -0.16 -2.67 -8.17
CA VAL A 67 -0.42 -1.37 -7.57
C VAL A 67 -1.18 -0.54 -8.60
N LEU A 68 -2.40 -0.14 -8.26
CA LEU A 68 -3.24 0.70 -9.09
C LEU A 68 -3.35 2.08 -8.45
N CYS A 69 -2.92 3.10 -9.17
CA CYS A 69 -3.04 4.49 -8.74
C CYS A 69 -4.05 5.20 -9.61
N ARG A 70 -4.97 5.93 -9.00
CA ARG A 70 -5.94 6.74 -9.71
C ARG A 70 -5.99 8.11 -9.06
N MET A 71 -6.21 9.13 -9.84
CA MET A 71 -6.46 10.47 -9.31
C MET A 71 -7.68 11.09 -9.97
N ARG A 72 -8.36 11.90 -9.22
CA ARG A 72 -9.46 12.73 -9.68
C ARG A 72 -9.43 14.00 -8.86
N GLU A 73 -9.32 15.13 -9.51
CA GLU A 73 -9.15 16.42 -8.86
C GLU A 73 -7.91 16.36 -7.93
N ARG A 74 -8.08 16.62 -6.66
CA ARG A 74 -6.99 16.62 -5.70
C ARG A 74 -6.87 15.31 -4.92
N THR A 75 -7.65 14.30 -5.26
CA THR A 75 -7.68 13.04 -4.52
C THR A 75 -6.89 11.97 -5.26
N LEU A 76 -6.07 11.25 -4.50
CA LEU A 76 -5.28 10.12 -4.98
C LEU A 76 -5.77 8.85 -4.27
N TRP A 77 -6.03 7.81 -5.06
CA TRP A 77 -6.33 6.46 -4.56
C TRP A 77 -5.19 5.54 -4.96
N VAL A 78 -4.74 4.72 -4.02
CA VAL A 78 -3.72 3.71 -4.26
C VAL A 78 -4.22 2.38 -3.74
N ASP A 79 -4.35 1.40 -4.62
CA ASP A 79 -4.75 0.04 -4.27
C ASP A 79 -3.55 -0.87 -4.44
N VAL A 80 -3.21 -1.62 -3.39
CA VAL A 80 -2.12 -2.59 -3.42
C VAL A 80 -2.74 -3.97 -3.25
N ALA A 81 -2.62 -4.81 -4.28
CA ALA A 81 -3.30 -6.10 -4.34
C ALA A 81 -2.32 -7.27 -4.46
N ASP A 82 -2.62 -8.34 -3.73
CA ASP A 82 -1.93 -9.62 -3.84
C ASP A 82 -2.94 -10.76 -3.97
N THR A 83 -2.45 -11.92 -4.37
CA THR A 83 -3.24 -13.16 -4.44
C THR A 83 -2.71 -14.20 -3.45
N GLY A 84 -2.25 -13.73 -2.29
CA GLY A 84 -1.66 -14.56 -1.26
C GLY A 84 -2.67 -15.25 -0.35
N ILE A 85 -2.24 -15.51 0.87
CA ILE A 85 -3.02 -16.32 1.83
C ILE A 85 -4.27 -15.60 2.36
N GLY A 86 -4.31 -14.28 2.25
CA GLY A 86 -5.40 -13.49 2.82
C GLY A 86 -5.22 -13.25 4.32
N ILE A 87 -6.13 -12.46 4.88
CA ILE A 87 -6.12 -12.10 6.30
C ILE A 87 -7.37 -12.70 6.94
N ARG A 88 -7.17 -13.53 7.96
CA ARG A 88 -8.29 -14.21 8.64
C ARG A 88 -9.10 -13.25 9.50
N ASP A 89 -8.41 -12.38 10.24
CA ASP A 89 -9.05 -11.41 11.13
C ASP A 89 -8.48 -10.03 10.82
N ILE A 90 -9.20 -9.27 9.99
CA ILE A 90 -8.77 -7.95 9.53
C ILE A 90 -8.67 -6.97 10.70
N SER A 91 -9.64 -6.97 11.60
CA SER A 91 -9.63 -6.06 12.76
C SER A 91 -8.39 -6.27 13.60
N LYS A 92 -8.02 -7.52 13.85
CA LYS A 92 -6.83 -7.84 14.63
C LYS A 92 -5.56 -7.46 13.89
N ALA A 93 -5.52 -7.71 12.57
CA ALA A 93 -4.34 -7.37 11.75
C ALA A 93 -4.07 -5.87 11.75
N MET A 94 -5.07 -5.04 11.92
CA MET A 94 -4.93 -3.59 11.95
C MET A 94 -4.57 -3.05 13.34
N GLU A 95 -4.54 -3.88 14.37
CA GLU A 95 -4.10 -3.46 15.69
C GLU A 95 -2.61 -3.11 15.70
N PRO A 96 -2.19 -2.07 16.45
CA PRO A 96 -0.78 -1.74 16.57
C PRO A 96 0.05 -2.92 17.07
N LEU A 97 1.24 -3.10 16.50
CA LEU A 97 2.22 -4.12 16.86
C LEU A 97 1.82 -5.56 16.51
N PHE A 98 0.67 -5.76 15.86
CA PHE A 98 0.31 -7.11 15.40
C PHE A 98 1.16 -7.51 14.18
N THR A 99 1.70 -8.72 14.19
CA THR A 99 2.39 -9.30 13.04
C THR A 99 2.40 -10.82 13.14
N THR A 100 2.32 -11.49 11.98
CA THR A 100 2.42 -12.94 11.88
C THR A 100 3.89 -13.39 11.78
N LYS A 101 4.80 -12.46 11.49
CA LYS A 101 6.23 -12.73 11.30
C LYS A 101 7.08 -11.72 12.07
N PRO A 102 7.08 -11.76 13.42
CA PRO A 102 7.77 -10.75 14.24
C PRO A 102 9.24 -10.58 13.90
N GLU A 103 9.91 -11.65 13.54
CA GLU A 103 11.35 -11.62 13.26
C GLU A 103 11.68 -10.95 11.92
N LYS A 104 10.69 -10.78 11.04
CA LYS A 104 10.87 -10.18 9.71
C LYS A 104 10.23 -8.81 9.62
N ASP A 105 9.14 -8.59 10.33
CA ASP A 105 8.40 -7.33 10.33
C ASP A 105 8.95 -6.46 11.45
N ARG A 106 9.81 -5.52 11.09
CA ARG A 106 10.57 -4.70 12.05
C ARG A 106 9.70 -3.90 12.99
N SER A 107 8.61 -3.32 12.49
CA SER A 107 7.83 -2.38 13.29
C SER A 107 6.59 -3.01 13.90
N GLY A 108 5.98 -3.99 13.24
CA GLY A 108 4.67 -4.48 13.60
C GLY A 108 3.61 -3.40 13.52
N MET A 109 3.87 -2.30 12.81
CA MET A 109 3.03 -1.11 12.78
C MET A 109 2.49 -0.78 11.37
N GLY A 110 2.57 -1.74 10.43
CA GLY A 110 2.26 -1.49 9.02
C GLY A 110 0.93 -0.79 8.77
N PHE A 111 -0.18 -1.35 9.25
CA PHE A 111 -1.49 -0.71 9.06
C PHE A 111 -1.63 0.57 9.87
N THR A 112 -1.01 0.64 11.04
CA THR A 112 -1.02 1.87 11.85
C THR A 112 -0.36 3.02 11.09
N PHE A 113 0.78 2.78 10.43
CA PHE A 113 1.44 3.80 9.63
C PHE A 113 0.60 4.18 8.41
N MET A 114 -0.02 3.20 7.73
CA MET A 114 -0.89 3.50 6.60
C MET A 114 -2.03 4.43 7.04
N GLU A 115 -2.68 4.12 8.16
CA GLU A 115 -3.77 4.93 8.68
C GLU A 115 -3.32 6.32 9.16
N ALA A 116 -2.10 6.41 9.71
CA ALA A 116 -1.55 7.68 10.17
C ALA A 116 -1.25 8.65 9.02
N PHE A 117 -0.81 8.11 7.88
CA PHE A 117 -0.31 8.93 6.77
C PHE A 117 -1.28 9.10 5.61
N MET A 118 -2.32 8.26 5.55
CA MET A 118 -3.35 8.37 4.53
C MET A 118 -4.64 8.87 5.18
N ASP A 119 -5.52 9.48 4.38
CA ASP A 119 -6.80 9.97 4.89
C ASP A 119 -7.76 8.83 5.19
N GLU A 120 -7.63 7.73 4.44
CA GLU A 120 -8.51 6.58 4.60
C GLU A 120 -7.78 5.31 4.16
N VAL A 121 -7.92 4.24 4.92
CA VAL A 121 -7.38 2.92 4.58
C VAL A 121 -8.48 1.89 4.82
N THR A 122 -8.80 1.11 3.79
CA THR A 122 -9.71 -0.02 3.90
C THR A 122 -9.05 -1.27 3.35
N VAL A 123 -9.46 -2.43 3.83
CA VAL A 123 -8.86 -3.70 3.45
C VAL A 123 -9.94 -4.67 3.03
N ASP A 124 -9.80 -5.22 1.82
CA ASP A 124 -10.61 -6.33 1.33
C ASP A 124 -9.74 -7.57 1.31
N SER A 125 -10.12 -8.60 2.03
CA SER A 125 -9.32 -9.81 2.08
C SER A 125 -10.20 -11.04 2.18
N GLN A 126 -9.74 -12.12 1.56
CA GLN A 126 -10.42 -13.41 1.61
C GLN A 126 -9.36 -14.49 1.75
N VAL A 127 -9.49 -15.31 2.79
CA VAL A 127 -8.54 -16.39 3.06
C VAL A 127 -8.41 -17.29 1.83
N GLY A 128 -7.19 -17.54 1.40
CA GLY A 128 -6.89 -18.37 0.23
C GLY A 128 -7.00 -17.65 -1.11
N LYS A 129 -7.45 -16.40 -1.14
CA LYS A 129 -7.63 -15.65 -2.40
C LYS A 129 -6.78 -14.39 -2.49
N GLY A 130 -6.42 -13.80 -1.36
CA GLY A 130 -5.56 -12.63 -1.33
C GLY A 130 -6.17 -11.43 -0.64
N THR A 131 -5.47 -10.31 -0.77
CA THR A 131 -5.79 -9.07 -0.06
C THR A 131 -5.62 -7.89 -1.00
N THR A 132 -6.52 -6.91 -0.91
CA THR A 132 -6.34 -5.61 -1.52
C THR A 132 -6.46 -4.55 -0.44
N VAL A 133 -5.42 -3.72 -0.32
CA VAL A 133 -5.42 -2.56 0.58
C VAL A 133 -5.76 -1.34 -0.25
N HIS A 134 -6.83 -0.65 0.13
CA HIS A 134 -7.28 0.57 -0.55
C HIS A 134 -6.89 1.77 0.30
N MET A 135 -6.13 2.69 -0.27
CA MET A 135 -5.68 3.89 0.43
C MET A 135 -6.12 5.13 -0.33
N LYS A 136 -6.48 6.18 0.39
CA LYS A 136 -6.95 7.43 -0.19
C LYS A 136 -6.28 8.60 0.50
N LYS A 137 -5.87 9.60 -0.28
CA LYS A 137 -5.26 10.82 0.25
C LYS A 137 -5.64 12.02 -0.62
N THR A 138 -6.06 13.10 0.04
CA THR A 138 -6.29 14.38 -0.63
C THR A 138 -5.00 15.21 -0.53
N ILE A 139 -4.53 15.69 -1.66
CA ILE A 139 -3.23 16.35 -1.78
C ILE A 139 -3.43 17.86 -1.93
N GLY A 140 -2.59 18.63 -1.22
CA GLY A 140 -2.52 20.07 -1.43
C GLY A 140 -3.76 20.85 -1.00
N ARG A 141 -4.35 20.49 0.09
CA ARG A 141 -5.50 21.22 0.66
C ARG A 141 -5.18 22.66 0.98
#